data_a4b78d0565f9fe57def83e767e4fccf6
#
_entry.id   a4b78d0565f9fe57def83e767e4fccf6
#
_cell.length_a   1.000
_cell.length_b   1.000
_cell.length_c   1.000
_cell.angle_alpha   90.00
_cell.angle_beta   90.00
_cell.angle_gamma   90.00
#
_symmetry.space_group_name_H-M   'P 1'
#
loop_
_entity.id
_entity.type
_entity.pdbx_description
1 polymer ?
#
loop_
_entity_poly.entity_id
_entity_poly.type
_entity_poly.pdbx_seq_one_letter_code
_entity_poly.pdbx_strand_id
1 'polypeptide(L)'
;MAGNTKRESKSHPTWTDVKARLADFDRAALLDLIRSLYSAHKDNQVFLHSRFGLGGDVLEPYKKIIDRWLWPDVLRNQHVSVSQAKQAISDYKKAVGDPEGVAELMVFYCEQAAGFCDDIYSDDEGFFDALVLMFEQALKFANALSPDRRDDLVSRLDRVRSISHDFGYGVGDDMDSLLSKYART
;
A
#
# COMPACT_ATOMS: atom_id res chain seq x y z
N MET A 1 33.82 42.15 22.00
CA MET A 1 32.76 41.36 22.65
C MET A 1 31.86 40.84 21.56
N ALA A 2 31.99 39.60 21.18
CA ALA A 2 31.20 38.98 20.13
C ALA A 2 30.05 38.20 20.79
N GLY A 3 28.82 38.68 20.61
CA GLY A 3 27.62 38.03 21.10
C GLY A 3 27.30 36.76 20.30
N ASN A 4 27.41 35.62 20.93
CA ASN A 4 27.08 34.32 20.39
C ASN A 4 25.56 34.13 20.44
N THR A 5 24.88 34.46 19.36
CA THR A 5 23.43 34.23 19.22
C THR A 5 23.21 32.75 18.89
N LYS A 6 22.95 31.94 19.92
CA LYS A 6 22.55 30.55 19.83
C LYS A 6 21.22 30.50 19.08
N ARG A 7 21.21 30.04 17.81
CA ARG A 7 20.00 29.74 17.07
C ARG A 7 19.29 28.58 17.78
N GLU A 8 18.21 28.88 18.48
CA GLU A 8 17.27 27.86 18.96
C GLU A 8 16.69 27.12 17.75
N SER A 9 17.07 25.85 17.60
CA SER A 9 16.42 24.96 16.66
C SER A 9 14.97 24.77 17.14
N LYS A 10 14.00 25.33 16.42
CA LYS A 10 12.57 25.04 16.63
C LYS A 10 12.38 23.54 16.41
N SER A 11 12.30 22.77 17.49
CA SER A 11 11.92 21.36 17.42
C SER A 11 10.50 21.28 16.85
N HIS A 12 10.30 20.49 15.80
CA HIS A 12 8.97 20.25 15.27
C HIS A 12 8.13 19.51 16.34
N PRO A 13 6.85 19.88 16.51
CA PRO A 13 5.96 19.17 17.42
C PRO A 13 5.92 17.67 17.13
N THR A 14 5.92 16.86 18.18
CA THR A 14 5.94 15.41 18.11
C THR A 14 4.62 14.81 18.58
N TRP A 15 4.43 13.49 18.38
CA TRP A 15 3.29 12.78 18.96
C TRP A 15 3.23 12.90 20.48
N THR A 16 4.39 12.96 21.16
CA THR A 16 4.47 13.15 22.61
C THR A 16 3.83 14.45 23.05
N ASP A 17 4.05 15.53 22.29
CA ASP A 17 3.46 16.83 22.57
C ASP A 17 1.94 16.81 22.37
N VAL A 18 1.47 16.17 21.30
CA VAL A 18 0.04 15.97 21.04
C VAL A 18 -0.61 15.15 22.15
N LYS A 19 0.01 14.01 22.52
CA LYS A 19 -0.49 13.14 23.60
C LYS A 19 -0.62 13.86 24.93
N ALA A 20 0.34 14.73 25.27
CA ALA A 20 0.28 15.51 26.50
C ALA A 20 -0.94 16.45 26.51
N ARG A 21 -1.30 17.05 25.37
CA ARG A 21 -2.51 17.88 25.26
C ARG A 21 -3.81 17.07 25.33
N LEU A 22 -3.81 15.86 24.75
CA LEU A 22 -4.98 14.97 24.77
C LEU A 22 -5.25 14.38 26.16
N ALA A 23 -4.27 14.36 27.05
CA ALA A 23 -4.43 13.85 28.40
C ALA A 23 -5.46 14.65 29.24
N ASP A 24 -5.67 15.93 28.90
CA ASP A 24 -6.62 16.83 29.59
C ASP A 24 -8.03 16.78 28.95
N PHE A 25 -8.23 16.02 27.86
CA PHE A 25 -9.51 15.91 27.18
C PHE A 25 -10.39 14.87 27.89
N ASP A 26 -11.65 15.24 28.09
CA ASP A 26 -12.68 14.28 28.48
C ASP A 26 -13.13 13.44 27.24
N ARG A 27 -14.00 12.46 27.49
CA ARG A 27 -14.52 11.61 26.41
C ARG A 27 -15.25 12.39 25.32
N ALA A 28 -15.98 13.43 25.68
CA ALA A 28 -16.75 14.24 24.73
C ALA A 28 -15.78 15.02 23.81
N ALA A 29 -14.78 15.68 24.38
CA ALA A 29 -13.76 16.41 23.64
C ALA A 29 -12.94 15.47 22.69
N LEU A 30 -12.63 14.25 23.13
CA LEU A 30 -11.97 13.25 22.26
C LEU A 30 -12.86 12.83 21.08
N LEU A 31 -14.16 12.61 21.30
CA LEU A 31 -15.11 12.29 20.23
C LEU A 31 -15.28 13.44 19.24
N ASP A 32 -15.32 14.69 19.72
CA ASP A 32 -15.40 15.87 18.86
C ASP A 32 -14.12 16.05 18.03
N LEU A 33 -12.96 15.78 18.61
CA LEU A 33 -11.69 15.77 17.87
C LEU A 33 -11.68 14.69 16.77
N ILE A 34 -12.11 13.45 17.09
CA ILE A 34 -12.21 12.36 16.12
C ILE A 34 -13.22 12.73 15.01
N ARG A 35 -14.36 13.34 15.36
CA ARG A 35 -15.34 13.84 14.38
C ARG A 35 -14.71 14.87 13.45
N SER A 36 -13.92 15.78 14.00
CA SER A 36 -13.22 16.81 13.22
C SER A 36 -12.21 16.18 12.25
N LEU A 37 -11.42 15.21 12.69
CA LEU A 37 -10.52 14.43 11.83
C LEU A 37 -11.28 13.65 10.75
N TYR A 38 -12.38 12.98 11.11
CA TYR A 38 -13.23 12.25 10.16
C TYR A 38 -13.78 13.16 9.06
N SER A 39 -14.18 14.39 9.42
CA SER A 39 -14.72 15.35 8.46
C SER A 39 -13.66 16.06 7.62
N ALA A 40 -12.42 16.12 8.10
CA ALA A 40 -11.34 16.84 7.46
C ALA A 40 -10.85 16.17 6.16
N HIS A 41 -10.79 14.82 6.13
CA HIS A 41 -10.23 14.07 5.02
C HIS A 41 -10.96 12.75 4.78
N LYS A 42 -11.12 12.39 3.48
CA LYS A 42 -11.75 11.14 3.07
C LYS A 42 -10.95 9.91 3.53
N ASP A 43 -9.63 10.03 3.60
CA ASP A 43 -8.75 8.96 4.05
C ASP A 43 -8.97 8.62 5.54
N ASN A 44 -9.29 9.62 6.37
CA ASN A 44 -9.67 9.40 7.76
C ASN A 44 -11.01 8.64 7.88
N GLN A 45 -11.95 8.90 6.96
CA GLN A 45 -13.21 8.16 6.89
C GLN A 45 -12.95 6.71 6.51
N VAL A 46 -12.15 6.46 5.45
CA VAL A 46 -11.76 5.11 5.03
C VAL A 46 -11.07 4.38 6.18
N PHE A 47 -10.11 5.02 6.84
CA PHE A 47 -9.41 4.44 7.99
C PHE A 47 -10.38 4.00 9.11
N LEU A 48 -11.28 4.89 9.54
CA LEU A 48 -12.21 4.58 10.64
C LEU A 48 -13.28 3.57 10.22
N HIS A 49 -13.79 3.63 8.98
CA HIS A 49 -14.73 2.63 8.47
C HIS A 49 -14.08 1.25 8.44
N SER A 50 -12.86 1.14 7.90
CA SER A 50 -12.12 -0.12 7.85
C SER A 50 -11.78 -0.64 9.26
N ARG A 51 -11.35 0.25 10.15
CA ARG A 51 -11.00 -0.10 11.55
C ARG A 51 -12.16 -0.69 12.32
N PHE A 52 -13.37 -0.22 12.08
CA PHE A 52 -14.58 -0.64 12.76
C PHE A 52 -15.43 -1.63 11.95
N GLY A 53 -14.97 -2.07 10.77
CA GLY A 53 -15.74 -2.96 9.89
C GLY A 53 -17.05 -2.35 9.42
N LEU A 54 -17.10 -1.04 9.23
CA LEU A 54 -18.29 -0.32 8.77
C LEU A 54 -18.34 -0.32 7.24
N GLY A 55 -19.37 -0.91 6.66
CA GLY A 55 -19.55 -1.04 5.22
C GLY A 55 -19.46 -2.48 4.76
N GLY A 56 -19.36 -2.70 3.44
CA GLY A 56 -19.28 -4.02 2.82
C GLY A 56 -17.85 -4.57 2.80
N ASP A 57 -17.22 -4.57 1.62
CA ASP A 57 -15.84 -5.04 1.47
C ASP A 57 -14.85 -4.00 1.99
N VAL A 58 -14.09 -4.39 3.02
CA VAL A 58 -13.09 -3.56 3.69
C VAL A 58 -11.87 -3.29 2.78
N LEU A 59 -11.61 -4.16 1.80
CA LEU A 59 -10.49 -4.04 0.86
C LEU A 59 -10.81 -3.10 -0.31
N GLU A 60 -12.07 -3.01 -0.69
CA GLU A 60 -12.51 -2.27 -1.88
C GLU A 60 -12.03 -0.80 -1.94
N PRO A 61 -12.07 -0.01 -0.86
CA PRO A 61 -11.56 1.36 -0.89
C PRO A 61 -10.06 1.43 -1.22
N TYR A 62 -9.27 0.48 -0.72
CA TYR A 62 -7.82 0.42 -0.96
C TYR A 62 -7.51 -0.10 -2.37
N LYS A 63 -8.26 -1.09 -2.86
CA LYS A 63 -8.17 -1.56 -4.26
C LYS A 63 -8.42 -0.42 -5.24
N LYS A 64 -9.43 0.41 -5.01
CA LYS A 64 -9.70 1.61 -5.85
C LYS A 64 -8.55 2.62 -5.85
N ILE A 65 -7.87 2.80 -4.72
CA ILE A 65 -6.70 3.69 -4.64
C ILE A 65 -5.53 3.08 -5.42
N ILE A 66 -5.26 1.78 -5.26
CA ILE A 66 -4.20 1.06 -5.98
C ILE A 66 -4.45 1.13 -7.49
N ASP A 67 -5.64 0.75 -7.94
CA ASP A 67 -6.07 0.80 -9.34
C ASP A 67 -5.86 2.19 -9.94
N ARG A 68 -6.40 3.22 -9.29
CA ARG A 68 -6.26 4.62 -9.74
C ARG A 68 -4.81 5.05 -9.96
N TRP A 69 -3.88 4.59 -9.12
CA TRP A 69 -2.49 5.02 -9.16
C TRP A 69 -1.59 4.14 -10.03
N LEU A 70 -1.95 2.87 -10.26
CA LEU A 70 -1.19 1.96 -11.11
C LEU A 70 -1.76 1.84 -12.52
N TRP A 71 -3.06 2.08 -12.68
CA TRP A 71 -3.73 2.06 -13.99
C TRP A 71 -4.50 3.37 -14.24
N PRO A 72 -3.80 4.52 -14.29
CA PRO A 72 -4.44 5.82 -14.48
C PRO A 72 -4.96 5.99 -15.90
N ASP A 73 -5.96 6.86 -16.05
CA ASP A 73 -6.42 7.31 -17.36
C ASP A 73 -5.37 8.25 -18.00
N VAL A 74 -4.45 7.68 -18.77
CA VAL A 74 -3.37 8.42 -19.44
C VAL A 74 -3.89 9.44 -20.44
N LEU A 75 -5.09 9.23 -21.02
CA LEU A 75 -5.72 10.17 -21.93
C LEU A 75 -6.18 11.47 -21.24
N ARG A 76 -6.36 11.40 -19.92
CA ARG A 76 -6.68 12.57 -19.07
C ARG A 76 -5.47 13.16 -18.35
N ASN A 77 -4.25 12.89 -18.83
CA ASN A 77 -3.01 13.33 -18.21
C ASN A 77 -2.86 12.90 -16.72
N GLN A 78 -3.42 11.77 -16.35
CA GLN A 78 -3.16 11.18 -15.04
C GLN A 78 -1.82 10.44 -15.09
N HIS A 79 -1.09 10.50 -13.98
CA HIS A 79 0.23 9.89 -13.88
C HIS A 79 0.20 8.67 -12.95
N VAL A 80 1.01 7.67 -13.28
CA VAL A 80 1.30 6.54 -12.41
C VAL A 80 2.00 7.03 -11.14
N SER A 81 1.64 6.47 -9.99
CA SER A 81 2.33 6.73 -8.73
C SER A 81 2.45 5.48 -7.88
N VAL A 82 3.57 4.79 -8.04
CA VAL A 82 3.97 3.62 -7.23
C VAL A 82 3.92 3.92 -5.73
N SER A 83 4.36 5.11 -5.32
CA SER A 83 4.38 5.48 -3.90
C SER A 83 2.97 5.60 -3.31
N GLN A 84 2.02 6.17 -4.04
CA GLN A 84 0.64 6.30 -3.59
C GLN A 84 -0.07 4.93 -3.54
N ALA A 85 0.18 4.05 -4.51
CA ALA A 85 -0.35 2.69 -4.50
C ALA A 85 0.19 1.88 -3.30
N LYS A 86 1.49 1.96 -3.02
CA LYS A 86 2.12 1.34 -1.83
C LYS A 86 1.59 1.94 -0.53
N GLN A 87 1.29 3.25 -0.52
CA GLN A 87 0.72 3.91 0.65
C GLN A 87 -0.65 3.33 1.03
N ALA A 88 -1.51 3.00 0.04
CA ALA A 88 -2.80 2.37 0.30
C ALA A 88 -2.66 1.04 1.07
N ILE A 89 -1.71 0.19 0.69
CA ILE A 89 -1.42 -1.07 1.41
C ILE A 89 -0.94 -0.78 2.85
N SER A 90 -0.06 0.21 3.02
CA SER A 90 0.42 0.63 4.34
C SER A 90 -0.71 1.15 5.23
N ASP A 91 -1.66 1.89 4.67
CA ASP A 91 -2.79 2.45 5.41
C ASP A 91 -3.80 1.38 5.80
N TYR A 92 -4.08 0.38 4.94
CA TYR A 92 -4.84 -0.81 5.32
C TYR A 92 -4.16 -1.56 6.47
N LYS A 93 -2.84 -1.77 6.38
CA LYS A 93 -2.07 -2.45 7.43
C LYS A 93 -2.18 -1.73 8.78
N LYS A 94 -2.22 -0.39 8.79
CA LYS A 94 -2.41 0.40 10.02
C LYS A 94 -3.85 0.38 10.52
N ALA A 95 -4.82 0.40 9.61
CA ALA A 95 -6.24 0.46 9.96
C ALA A 95 -6.76 -0.89 10.48
N VAL A 96 -6.48 -1.96 9.75
CA VAL A 96 -7.01 -3.32 9.99
C VAL A 96 -5.90 -4.26 10.43
N GLY A 97 -4.84 -4.36 9.62
CA GLY A 97 -3.66 -5.17 9.91
C GLY A 97 -3.88 -6.68 9.75
N ASP A 98 -5.00 -7.10 9.13
CA ASP A 98 -5.25 -8.49 8.82
C ASP A 98 -4.25 -8.99 7.76
N PRO A 99 -3.47 -10.07 8.05
CA PRO A 99 -2.44 -10.56 7.13
C PRO A 99 -2.99 -11.03 5.79
N GLU A 100 -4.18 -11.63 5.76
CA GLU A 100 -4.82 -12.10 4.53
C GLU A 100 -5.20 -10.92 3.63
N GLY A 101 -5.82 -9.88 4.18
CA GLY A 101 -6.15 -8.68 3.44
C GLY A 101 -4.91 -7.91 2.95
N VAL A 102 -3.81 -7.91 3.71
CA VAL A 102 -2.54 -7.33 3.27
C VAL A 102 -1.98 -8.09 2.07
N ALA A 103 -1.97 -9.44 2.12
CA ALA A 103 -1.53 -10.28 1.01
C ALA A 103 -2.40 -10.07 -0.24
N GLU A 104 -3.72 -10.03 -0.08
CA GLU A 104 -4.68 -9.77 -1.16
C GLU A 104 -4.39 -8.42 -1.85
N LEU A 105 -4.15 -7.35 -1.09
CA LEU A 105 -3.83 -6.03 -1.67
C LEU A 105 -2.47 -6.01 -2.36
N MET A 106 -1.48 -6.76 -1.88
CA MET A 106 -0.17 -6.89 -2.54
C MET A 106 -0.29 -7.64 -3.87
N VAL A 107 -1.06 -8.74 -3.91
CA VAL A 107 -1.34 -9.47 -5.15
C VAL A 107 -2.11 -8.60 -6.13
N PHE A 108 -3.16 -7.92 -5.67
CA PHE A 108 -3.92 -6.98 -6.50
C PHE A 108 -3.03 -5.87 -7.06
N TYR A 109 -2.09 -5.33 -6.28
CA TYR A 109 -1.09 -4.37 -6.77
C TYR A 109 -0.29 -4.97 -7.94
N CYS A 110 0.20 -6.21 -7.82
CA CYS A 110 0.97 -6.85 -8.88
C CYS A 110 0.11 -7.06 -10.14
N GLU A 111 -1.15 -7.46 -9.99
CA GLU A 111 -2.09 -7.63 -11.11
C GLU A 111 -2.31 -6.31 -11.85
N GLN A 112 -2.56 -5.20 -11.12
CA GLN A 112 -2.77 -3.89 -11.73
C GLN A 112 -1.50 -3.36 -12.40
N ALA A 113 -0.36 -3.49 -11.76
CA ALA A 113 0.91 -3.03 -12.31
C ALA A 113 1.29 -3.79 -13.58
N ALA A 114 1.16 -5.11 -13.57
CA ALA A 114 1.46 -5.93 -14.74
C ALA A 114 0.46 -5.71 -15.88
N GLY A 115 -0.84 -5.63 -15.58
CA GLY A 115 -1.87 -5.33 -16.59
C GLY A 115 -1.65 -3.98 -17.24
N PHE A 116 -1.27 -2.94 -16.50
CA PHE A 116 -0.95 -1.64 -17.06
C PHE A 116 0.26 -1.71 -18.04
N CYS A 117 1.32 -2.46 -17.67
CA CYS A 117 2.48 -2.62 -18.56
C CYS A 117 2.14 -3.38 -19.84
N ASP A 118 1.29 -4.39 -19.73
CA ASP A 118 0.83 -5.20 -20.87
C ASP A 118 0.01 -4.33 -21.85
N ASP A 119 -0.90 -3.50 -21.34
CA ASP A 119 -1.78 -2.64 -22.15
C ASP A 119 -1.08 -1.42 -22.76
N ILE A 120 -0.17 -0.78 -22.02
CA ILE A 120 0.38 0.56 -22.38
C ILE A 120 1.83 0.48 -22.87
N TYR A 121 2.47 -0.69 -22.76
CA TYR A 121 3.88 -0.88 -23.15
C TYR A 121 4.82 0.11 -22.42
N SER A 122 4.93 -0.03 -21.11
CA SER A 122 5.82 0.79 -20.29
C SER A 122 7.27 0.32 -20.40
N ASP A 123 8.22 1.25 -20.43
CA ASP A 123 9.68 0.98 -20.43
C ASP A 123 10.34 1.70 -19.24
N ASP A 124 9.70 1.68 -18.08
CA ASP A 124 10.17 2.31 -16.84
C ASP A 124 10.80 1.27 -15.90
N GLU A 125 12.14 1.20 -15.89
CA GLU A 125 12.93 0.30 -15.02
C GLU A 125 12.52 0.43 -13.54
N GLY A 126 12.33 1.65 -13.04
CA GLY A 126 11.95 1.88 -11.66
C GLY A 126 10.54 1.37 -11.33
N PHE A 127 9.64 1.37 -12.29
CA PHE A 127 8.32 0.76 -12.16
C PHE A 127 8.42 -0.77 -12.08
N PHE A 128 9.25 -1.37 -12.94
CA PHE A 128 9.49 -2.81 -12.94
C PHE A 128 10.16 -3.29 -11.66
N ASP A 129 11.19 -2.59 -11.18
CA ASP A 129 11.80 -2.88 -9.87
C ASP A 129 10.78 -2.86 -8.74
N ALA A 130 9.87 -1.89 -8.77
CA ALA A 130 8.83 -1.78 -7.76
C ALA A 130 7.81 -2.91 -7.83
N LEU A 131 7.51 -3.42 -9.04
CA LEU A 131 6.64 -4.58 -9.27
C LEU A 131 7.30 -5.86 -8.74
N VAL A 132 8.57 -6.14 -9.10
CA VAL A 132 9.31 -7.32 -8.63
C VAL A 132 9.43 -7.34 -7.10
N LEU A 133 9.74 -6.19 -6.48
CA LEU A 133 9.79 -6.08 -5.03
C LEU A 133 8.43 -6.34 -4.37
N MET A 134 7.33 -5.85 -4.95
CA MET A 134 5.99 -6.13 -4.43
C MET A 134 5.61 -7.60 -4.60
N PHE A 135 5.97 -8.20 -5.72
CA PHE A 135 5.77 -9.62 -6.00
C PHE A 135 6.46 -10.50 -4.95
N GLU A 136 7.73 -10.20 -4.61
CA GLU A 136 8.41 -10.92 -3.53
C GLU A 136 7.71 -10.75 -2.18
N GLN A 137 7.25 -9.54 -1.85
CA GLN A 137 6.51 -9.30 -0.60
C GLN A 137 5.18 -10.06 -0.60
N ALA A 138 4.44 -10.07 -1.70
CA ALA A 138 3.18 -10.81 -1.83
C ALA A 138 3.40 -12.31 -1.59
N LEU A 139 4.44 -12.91 -2.17
CA LEU A 139 4.81 -14.31 -1.93
C LEU A 139 5.12 -14.59 -0.46
N LYS A 140 5.88 -13.70 0.20
CA LYS A 140 6.20 -13.84 1.64
C LYS A 140 4.94 -13.83 2.50
N PHE A 141 4.02 -12.92 2.23
CA PHE A 141 2.76 -12.83 2.97
C PHE A 141 1.84 -14.02 2.66
N ALA A 142 1.72 -14.43 1.40
CA ALA A 142 0.91 -15.59 1.01
C ALA A 142 1.39 -16.88 1.71
N ASN A 143 2.70 -17.11 1.81
CA ASN A 143 3.26 -18.29 2.47
C ASN A 143 2.99 -18.36 3.98
N ALA A 144 2.61 -17.27 4.61
CA ALA A 144 2.22 -17.23 6.02
C ALA A 144 0.73 -17.53 6.25
N LEU A 145 -0.07 -17.72 5.20
CA LEU A 145 -1.51 -17.97 5.24
C LEU A 145 -1.83 -19.47 5.23
N SER A 146 -3.12 -19.79 5.36
CA SER A 146 -3.61 -21.17 5.19
C SER A 146 -3.32 -21.69 3.76
N PRO A 147 -3.16 -23.01 3.58
CA PRO A 147 -2.81 -23.60 2.28
C PRO A 147 -3.75 -23.15 1.14
N ASP A 148 -5.05 -23.19 1.36
CA ASP A 148 -6.04 -22.82 0.34
C ASP A 148 -5.90 -21.36 -0.10
N ARG A 149 -5.68 -20.44 0.84
CA ARG A 149 -5.49 -19.02 0.52
C ARG A 149 -4.14 -18.74 -0.13
N ARG A 150 -3.08 -19.42 0.36
CA ARG A 150 -1.78 -19.36 -0.27
C ARG A 150 -1.85 -19.80 -1.74
N ASP A 151 -2.46 -20.95 -2.00
CA ASP A 151 -2.50 -21.53 -3.35
C ASP A 151 -3.31 -20.66 -4.32
N ASP A 152 -4.41 -20.03 -3.87
CA ASP A 152 -5.15 -19.02 -4.63
C ASP A 152 -4.27 -17.82 -5.00
N LEU A 153 -3.62 -17.20 -4.00
CA LEU A 153 -2.80 -16.01 -4.21
C LEU A 153 -1.56 -16.30 -5.06
N VAL A 154 -0.90 -17.45 -4.84
CA VAL A 154 0.26 -17.89 -5.63
C VAL A 154 -0.15 -18.17 -7.08
N SER A 155 -1.31 -18.77 -7.32
CA SER A 155 -1.85 -18.97 -8.67
C SER A 155 -2.07 -17.65 -9.42
N ARG A 156 -2.53 -16.61 -8.71
CA ARG A 156 -2.69 -15.27 -9.28
C ARG A 156 -1.35 -14.61 -9.58
N LEU A 157 -0.37 -14.73 -8.68
CA LEU A 157 0.99 -14.26 -8.91
C LEU A 157 1.66 -15.00 -10.08
N ASP A 158 1.42 -16.30 -10.26
CA ASP A 158 1.94 -17.04 -11.42
C ASP A 158 1.41 -16.51 -12.76
N ARG A 159 0.15 -16.03 -12.80
CA ARG A 159 -0.38 -15.31 -13.97
C ARG A 159 0.35 -13.99 -14.22
N VAL A 160 0.60 -13.20 -13.15
CA VAL A 160 1.41 -11.98 -13.24
C VAL A 160 2.79 -12.28 -13.82
N ARG A 161 3.49 -13.30 -13.29
CA ARG A 161 4.77 -13.75 -13.80
C ARG A 161 4.70 -14.10 -15.29
N SER A 162 3.67 -14.84 -15.71
CA SER A 162 3.54 -15.30 -17.10
C SER A 162 3.49 -14.14 -18.08
N ILE A 163 2.72 -13.08 -17.81
CA ILE A 163 2.67 -11.89 -18.67
C ILE A 163 3.93 -11.03 -18.55
N SER A 164 4.63 -11.09 -17.43
CA SER A 164 5.84 -10.29 -17.19
C SER A 164 7.05 -10.77 -17.98
N HIS A 165 7.00 -11.93 -18.64
CA HIS A 165 8.05 -12.37 -19.58
C HIS A 165 8.13 -11.51 -20.85
N ASP A 166 7.05 -10.81 -21.20
CA ASP A 166 7.02 -9.89 -22.34
C ASP A 166 7.55 -8.50 -21.95
N PHE A 167 7.87 -8.25 -20.67
CA PHE A 167 8.44 -7.01 -20.18
C PHE A 167 9.97 -7.00 -20.33
N GLY A 168 10.55 -5.80 -20.43
CA GLY A 168 12.01 -5.62 -20.46
C GLY A 168 12.70 -5.93 -19.13
N TYR A 169 14.00 -5.70 -19.07
CA TYR A 169 14.84 -5.74 -17.85
C TYR A 169 14.88 -7.06 -17.08
N GLY A 170 14.46 -8.18 -17.69
CA GLY A 170 14.49 -9.51 -17.03
C GLY A 170 13.44 -9.73 -15.95
N VAL A 171 12.35 -8.93 -15.94
CA VAL A 171 11.29 -8.98 -14.92
C VAL A 171 10.70 -10.39 -14.77
N GLY A 172 10.42 -11.09 -15.88
CA GLY A 172 9.89 -12.46 -15.86
C GLY A 172 10.88 -13.46 -15.23
N ASP A 173 12.17 -13.36 -15.56
CA ASP A 173 13.22 -14.23 -15.01
C ASP A 173 13.41 -14.02 -13.49
N ASP A 174 13.33 -12.78 -13.04
CA ASP A 174 13.37 -12.46 -11.61
C ASP A 174 12.17 -13.06 -10.88
N MET A 175 10.96 -12.96 -11.45
CA MET A 175 9.76 -13.56 -10.89
C MET A 175 9.81 -15.10 -10.90
N ASP A 176 10.37 -15.73 -11.92
CA ASP A 176 10.64 -17.20 -11.95
C ASP A 176 11.52 -17.61 -10.78
N SER A 177 12.59 -16.87 -10.55
CA SER A 177 13.53 -17.11 -9.46
C SER A 177 12.83 -16.98 -8.10
N LEU A 178 12.00 -15.97 -7.93
CA LEU A 178 11.24 -15.75 -6.71
C LEU A 178 10.20 -16.84 -6.46
N LEU A 179 9.39 -17.22 -7.47
CA LEU A 179 8.45 -18.34 -7.35
C LEU A 179 9.15 -19.63 -6.96
N SER A 180 10.27 -19.98 -7.63
CA SER A 180 11.04 -21.16 -7.31
C SER A 180 11.58 -21.16 -5.89
N LYS A 181 11.98 -20.02 -5.37
CA LYS A 181 12.46 -19.81 -3.99
C LYS A 181 11.37 -20.06 -2.96
N TYR A 182 10.16 -19.54 -3.21
CA TYR A 182 9.06 -19.57 -2.25
C TYR A 182 8.11 -20.76 -2.41
N ALA A 183 8.12 -21.48 -3.55
CA ALA A 183 7.35 -22.71 -3.73
C ALA A 183 7.95 -23.92 -2.98
N ARG A 184 9.20 -23.83 -2.53
CA ARG A 184 9.90 -24.91 -1.81
C ARG A 184 9.78 -24.83 -0.30
N THR A 185 9.06 -23.86 0.22
CA THR A 185 8.87 -23.66 1.66
C THR A 185 7.47 -24.08 2.09
#